data_3dccb4228ef7835b6474a5ce6144a9c8
#
_entry.id   3dccb4228ef7835b6474a5ce6144a9c8
#
_cell.length_a   1.000
_cell.length_b   1.000
_cell.length_c   1.000
_cell.angle_alpha   90.00
_cell.angle_beta   90.00
_cell.angle_gamma   90.00
#
_symmetry.space_group_name_H-M   'P 1'
#
loop_
_entity.id
_entity.type
_entity.pdbx_description
1 polymer ?
#
loop_
_entity_poly.entity_id
_entity_poly.type
_entity_poly.pdbx_seq_one_letter_code
_entity_poly.pdbx_strand_id
1 'polypeptide(L)'
;MTLRRNRRVSDVLIVMFALGSALLWMQGMIGHFSSLTSMFGLSLIARSQFSNLLPILVLALGIDDSLHALHRYKEERSNKQTPEASAEVTLSRVGRAIMLTSITTMAAFAANLFSDIAALRSFGIEAALGILAAFILTGLWVPLIRLSVDHWLESRGRSTEPKHDATHLISEDFLKRVSTGSGTWKNALIITAVAVLITLPAAYGMAQLEGDFAVEDFLDESSDFAIGVDQISKRFADEGEPANLLIVGDVLDPEVFAAIDVFRQDMDVLPEGVPDKITRQPDGTIDILALDEMVFAAQGSLLLNPEPFEEAGWIVNETGHGMNCTEDSGGLLMDLTNRNCLSFFYGFLSLNGVPGVGPIPNIPSSIVSLYIAPEVELNPVKPWLDVNGDDAEYTHMLIRFGMTSPEDFPGMAGGMEEIWRDLSSFTNLSTGDRLEAGPDEDDKPLTWVMPTGRPVTRFVASTTMQEEMQSSLILGSLFVFGTLSVGFRSFKQASVTLVPILLVVVWLYGLMYVAGSS
;
A
#
# COMPACT_ATOMS: atom_id res chain seq x y z
N MET A 1 -10.94 -7.00 -54.96
CA MET A 1 -9.96 -6.61 -53.91
C MET A 1 -10.55 -5.68 -52.83
N THR A 2 -11.42 -4.75 -53.19
CA THR A 2 -12.03 -3.76 -52.27
C THR A 2 -12.99 -4.36 -51.22
N LEU A 3 -13.79 -5.38 -51.56
CA LEU A 3 -14.72 -6.04 -50.63
C LEU A 3 -14.03 -6.81 -49.49
N ARG A 4 -12.85 -7.37 -49.76
CA ARG A 4 -12.05 -8.13 -48.78
C ARG A 4 -11.41 -7.23 -47.72
N ARG A 5 -10.99 -6.03 -48.14
CA ARG A 5 -10.43 -5.01 -47.29
C ARG A 5 -11.49 -4.42 -46.32
N ASN A 6 -12.70 -4.19 -46.81
CA ASN A 6 -13.81 -3.68 -46.03
C ASN A 6 -14.29 -4.63 -44.91
N ARG A 7 -14.19 -5.95 -45.10
CA ARG A 7 -14.58 -6.96 -44.10
C ARG A 7 -13.63 -7.01 -42.90
N ARG A 8 -12.33 -6.97 -43.15
CA ARG A 8 -11.34 -6.91 -42.08
C ARG A 8 -11.50 -5.63 -41.26
N VAL A 9 -11.80 -4.53 -41.92
CA VAL A 9 -12.07 -3.25 -41.27
C VAL A 9 -13.36 -3.29 -40.44
N SER A 10 -14.43 -3.94 -40.94
CA SER A 10 -15.67 -4.04 -40.14
C SER A 10 -15.51 -4.87 -38.87
N ASP A 11 -14.72 -5.93 -38.90
CA ASP A 11 -14.45 -6.75 -37.71
C ASP A 11 -13.67 -5.94 -36.65
N VAL A 12 -12.66 -5.20 -37.09
CA VAL A 12 -11.89 -4.32 -36.21
C VAL A 12 -12.83 -3.25 -35.59
N LEU A 13 -13.70 -2.64 -36.39
CA LEU A 13 -14.63 -1.63 -35.89
C LEU A 13 -15.63 -2.21 -34.89
N ILE A 14 -16.15 -3.43 -35.12
CA ILE A 14 -17.04 -4.12 -34.17
C ILE A 14 -16.33 -4.37 -32.85
N VAL A 15 -15.10 -4.91 -32.91
CA VAL A 15 -14.32 -5.18 -31.69
C VAL A 15 -13.99 -3.89 -30.94
N MET A 16 -13.52 -2.85 -31.63
CA MET A 16 -13.22 -1.55 -31.04
C MET A 16 -14.45 -0.92 -30.37
N PHE A 17 -15.61 -1.00 -31.04
CA PHE A 17 -16.87 -0.51 -30.47
C PHE A 17 -17.28 -1.31 -29.22
N ALA A 18 -17.16 -2.65 -29.26
CA ALA A 18 -17.46 -3.51 -28.11
C ALA A 18 -16.53 -3.23 -26.93
N LEU A 19 -15.22 -3.06 -27.18
CA LEU A 19 -14.24 -2.70 -26.17
C LEU A 19 -14.51 -1.33 -25.53
N GLY A 20 -14.80 -0.31 -26.37
CA GLY A 20 -15.19 1.02 -25.84
C GLY A 20 -16.45 0.93 -24.99
N SER A 21 -17.43 0.14 -25.43
CA SER A 21 -18.66 -0.10 -24.66
C SER A 21 -18.38 -0.85 -23.36
N ALA A 22 -17.45 -1.82 -23.36
CA ALA A 22 -17.06 -2.56 -22.16
C ALA A 22 -16.43 -1.65 -21.10
N LEU A 23 -15.59 -0.69 -21.52
CA LEU A 23 -15.01 0.30 -20.60
C LEU A 23 -16.09 1.22 -20.01
N LEU A 24 -17.06 1.66 -20.82
CA LEU A 24 -18.17 2.49 -20.32
C LEU A 24 -19.06 1.69 -19.35
N TRP A 25 -19.35 0.44 -19.66
CA TRP A 25 -20.13 -0.43 -18.78
C TRP A 25 -19.40 -0.71 -17.49
N MET A 26 -18.10 -0.99 -17.54
CA MET A 26 -17.27 -1.16 -16.35
C MET A 26 -17.39 0.04 -15.42
N GLN A 27 -17.17 1.26 -15.93
CA GLN A 27 -17.27 2.48 -15.12
C GLN A 27 -18.68 2.70 -14.58
N GLY A 28 -19.71 2.44 -15.41
CA GLY A 28 -21.11 2.52 -15.00
C GLY A 28 -21.46 1.52 -13.89
N MET A 29 -21.04 0.25 -14.03
CA MET A 29 -21.28 -0.78 -13.02
C MET A 29 -20.57 -0.48 -11.70
N ILE A 30 -19.32 -0.02 -11.76
CA ILE A 30 -18.55 0.41 -10.59
C ILE A 30 -19.27 1.56 -9.87
N GLY A 31 -19.70 2.59 -10.62
CA GLY A 31 -20.44 3.72 -10.07
C GLY A 31 -21.77 3.32 -9.42
N HIS A 32 -22.56 2.48 -10.09
CA HIS A 32 -23.82 1.99 -9.53
C HIS A 32 -23.61 1.11 -8.30
N PHE A 33 -22.61 0.21 -8.33
CA PHE A 33 -22.29 -0.63 -7.18
C PHE A 33 -21.84 0.20 -5.98
N SER A 34 -20.98 1.19 -6.20
CA SER A 34 -20.54 2.14 -5.18
C SER A 34 -21.72 2.91 -4.56
N SER A 35 -22.63 3.41 -5.40
CA SER A 35 -23.83 4.10 -4.94
C SER A 35 -24.77 3.18 -4.15
N LEU A 36 -24.95 1.94 -4.62
CA LEU A 36 -25.79 0.97 -3.93
C LEU A 36 -25.24 0.60 -2.55
N THR A 37 -23.94 0.32 -2.46
CA THR A 37 -23.30 -0.06 -1.18
C THR A 37 -23.27 1.10 -0.19
N SER A 38 -23.09 2.35 -0.67
CA SER A 38 -23.15 3.55 0.18
C SER A 38 -24.53 3.79 0.80
N MET A 39 -25.62 3.40 0.12
CA MET A 39 -26.98 3.46 0.69
C MET A 39 -27.15 2.56 1.92
N PHE A 40 -26.34 1.50 2.05
CA PHE A 40 -26.30 0.59 3.21
C PHE A 40 -25.20 0.96 4.21
N GLY A 41 -24.57 2.12 4.08
CA GLY A 41 -23.47 2.55 4.95
C GLY A 41 -22.15 1.81 4.71
N LEU A 42 -22.02 1.07 3.61
CA LEU A 42 -20.83 0.31 3.26
C LEU A 42 -20.02 1.04 2.19
N SER A 43 -18.78 1.44 2.51
CA SER A 43 -17.84 2.03 1.55
C SER A 43 -16.90 0.95 1.01
N LEU A 44 -17.41 0.08 0.12
CA LEU A 44 -16.63 -1.03 -0.44
C LEU A 44 -15.71 -0.63 -1.60
N ILE A 45 -15.95 0.51 -2.24
CA ILE A 45 -15.15 1.01 -3.35
C ILE A 45 -14.45 2.31 -2.93
N ALA A 46 -13.13 2.21 -2.79
CA ALA A 46 -12.22 3.34 -2.61
C ALA A 46 -11.33 3.44 -3.85
N ARG A 47 -11.51 4.48 -4.67
CA ARG A 47 -10.65 4.68 -5.84
C ARG A 47 -9.19 4.79 -5.41
N SER A 48 -8.35 3.97 -6.01
CA SER A 48 -6.91 3.92 -5.75
C SER A 48 -6.13 4.01 -7.06
N GLN A 49 -4.81 4.08 -6.96
CA GLN A 49 -3.94 4.02 -8.14
C GLN A 49 -4.12 2.70 -8.93
N PHE A 50 -4.45 1.60 -8.25
CA PHE A 50 -4.74 0.31 -8.88
C PHE A 50 -5.95 0.37 -9.82
N SER A 51 -6.96 1.20 -9.52
CA SER A 51 -8.13 1.38 -10.39
C SER A 51 -7.76 1.91 -11.78
N ASN A 52 -6.62 2.60 -11.93
CA ASN A 52 -6.13 3.08 -13.22
C ASN A 52 -5.63 1.97 -14.14
N LEU A 53 -5.31 0.79 -13.61
CA LEU A 53 -4.89 -0.39 -14.38
C LEU A 53 -6.06 -1.15 -15.01
N LEU A 54 -7.28 -0.96 -14.48
CA LEU A 54 -8.47 -1.70 -14.92
C LEU A 54 -8.80 -1.54 -16.40
N PRO A 55 -8.74 -0.34 -17.00
CA PRO A 55 -9.00 -0.19 -18.43
C PRO A 55 -8.07 -1.05 -19.29
N ILE A 56 -6.78 -1.13 -18.95
CA ILE A 56 -5.79 -1.93 -19.67
C ILE A 56 -6.12 -3.43 -19.53
N LEU A 57 -6.45 -3.87 -18.32
CA LEU A 57 -6.83 -5.26 -18.04
C LEU A 57 -8.08 -5.67 -18.84
N VAL A 58 -9.13 -4.85 -18.81
CA VAL A 58 -10.40 -5.12 -19.51
C VAL A 58 -10.21 -5.13 -21.03
N LEU A 59 -9.38 -4.21 -21.57
CA LEU A 59 -9.05 -4.19 -23.00
C LEU A 59 -8.29 -5.46 -23.40
N ALA A 60 -7.28 -5.88 -22.63
CA ALA A 60 -6.49 -7.07 -22.95
C ALA A 60 -7.35 -8.33 -22.98
N LEU A 61 -8.18 -8.57 -21.95
CA LEU A 61 -9.08 -9.70 -21.88
C LEU A 61 -10.18 -9.65 -22.95
N GLY A 62 -10.77 -8.47 -23.16
CA GLY A 62 -11.84 -8.29 -24.14
C GLY A 62 -11.38 -8.49 -25.58
N ILE A 63 -10.14 -8.11 -25.93
CA ILE A 63 -9.56 -8.39 -27.26
C ILE A 63 -9.45 -9.90 -27.48
N ASP A 64 -8.92 -10.63 -26.50
CA ASP A 64 -8.73 -12.07 -26.59
C ASP A 64 -10.07 -12.80 -26.79
N ASP A 65 -11.05 -12.52 -25.95
CA ASP A 65 -12.41 -13.07 -26.04
C ASP A 65 -13.05 -12.79 -27.42
N SER A 66 -12.93 -11.54 -27.89
CA SER A 66 -13.46 -11.13 -29.20
C SER A 66 -12.79 -11.86 -30.35
N LEU A 67 -11.47 -12.04 -30.31
CA LEU A 67 -10.72 -12.74 -31.35
C LEU A 67 -11.11 -14.21 -31.42
N HIS A 68 -11.22 -14.88 -30.28
CA HIS A 68 -11.64 -16.27 -30.21
C HIS A 68 -13.07 -16.46 -30.74
N ALA A 69 -14.00 -15.62 -30.33
CA ALA A 69 -15.38 -15.66 -30.78
C ALA A 69 -15.50 -15.40 -32.30
N LEU A 70 -14.85 -14.33 -32.82
CA LEU A 70 -14.89 -14.00 -34.24
C LEU A 70 -14.17 -15.04 -35.10
N HIS A 71 -13.05 -15.59 -34.62
CA HIS A 71 -12.32 -16.63 -35.35
C HIS A 71 -13.21 -17.86 -35.55
N ARG A 72 -13.86 -18.32 -34.47
CA ARG A 72 -14.78 -19.45 -34.54
C ARG A 72 -15.98 -19.18 -35.44
N TYR A 73 -16.60 -18.01 -35.31
CA TYR A 73 -17.70 -17.62 -36.19
C TYR A 73 -17.30 -17.65 -37.66
N LYS A 74 -16.11 -17.14 -38.02
CA LYS A 74 -15.61 -17.17 -39.40
C LYS A 74 -15.28 -18.57 -39.88
N GLU A 75 -14.76 -19.44 -39.03
CA GLU A 75 -14.49 -20.84 -39.32
C GLU A 75 -15.80 -21.57 -39.73
N GLU A 76 -16.86 -21.43 -38.94
CA GLU A 76 -18.17 -22.02 -39.26
C GLU A 76 -18.77 -21.42 -40.54
N ARG A 77 -18.64 -20.11 -40.75
CA ARG A 77 -19.05 -19.46 -42.01
C ARG A 77 -18.26 -19.98 -43.23
N SER A 78 -16.97 -20.31 -43.05
CA SER A 78 -16.15 -20.90 -44.15
C SER A 78 -16.58 -22.33 -44.50
N ASN A 79 -17.19 -23.04 -43.56
CA ASN A 79 -17.79 -24.35 -43.74
C ASN A 79 -19.22 -24.29 -44.36
N LYS A 80 -19.59 -23.13 -44.96
CA LYS A 80 -20.88 -22.87 -45.62
C LYS A 80 -22.10 -22.94 -44.69
N GLN A 81 -21.90 -22.74 -43.38
CA GLN A 81 -23.01 -22.61 -42.44
C GLN A 81 -23.72 -21.27 -42.63
N THR A 82 -25.01 -21.20 -42.30
CA THR A 82 -25.75 -19.92 -42.26
C THR A 82 -25.21 -19.02 -41.16
N PRO A 83 -25.43 -17.70 -41.24
CA PRO A 83 -25.00 -16.78 -40.17
C PRO A 83 -25.53 -17.20 -38.79
N GLU A 84 -26.79 -17.60 -38.68
CA GLU A 84 -27.46 -18.03 -37.45
C GLU A 84 -26.80 -19.32 -36.88
N ALA A 85 -26.62 -20.34 -37.70
CA ALA A 85 -25.99 -21.61 -37.30
C ALA A 85 -24.54 -21.38 -36.85
N SER A 86 -23.81 -20.47 -37.53
CA SER A 86 -22.44 -20.11 -37.17
C SER A 86 -22.37 -19.40 -35.82
N ALA A 87 -23.32 -18.51 -35.52
CA ALA A 87 -23.41 -17.83 -34.23
C ALA A 87 -23.78 -18.82 -33.11
N GLU A 88 -24.74 -19.71 -33.34
CA GLU A 88 -25.16 -20.73 -32.36
C GLU A 88 -24.00 -21.65 -31.98
N VAL A 89 -23.26 -22.19 -32.96
CA VAL A 89 -22.11 -23.06 -32.73
C VAL A 89 -20.99 -22.29 -32.00
N THR A 90 -20.75 -21.04 -32.36
CA THR A 90 -19.76 -20.18 -31.69
C THR A 90 -20.11 -19.98 -30.22
N LEU A 91 -21.32 -19.54 -29.92
CA LEU A 91 -21.75 -19.28 -28.54
C LEU A 91 -21.84 -20.59 -27.72
N SER A 92 -22.28 -21.70 -28.32
CA SER A 92 -22.41 -22.95 -27.58
C SER A 92 -21.06 -23.62 -27.27
N ARG A 93 -20.03 -23.45 -28.10
CA ARG A 93 -18.71 -24.07 -27.90
C ARG A 93 -17.69 -23.12 -27.29
N VAL A 94 -17.40 -22.02 -28.00
CA VAL A 94 -16.39 -21.05 -27.57
C VAL A 94 -16.92 -20.14 -26.45
N GLY A 95 -18.20 -19.75 -26.51
CA GLY A 95 -18.82 -18.95 -25.45
C GLY A 95 -18.79 -19.65 -24.09
N ARG A 96 -18.92 -20.98 -24.02
CA ARG A 96 -18.75 -21.74 -22.77
C ARG A 96 -17.32 -21.69 -22.24
N ALA A 97 -16.33 -21.78 -23.14
CA ALA A 97 -14.92 -21.67 -22.74
C ALA A 97 -14.61 -20.26 -22.21
N ILE A 98 -15.03 -19.23 -22.95
CA ILE A 98 -14.88 -17.81 -22.52
C ILE A 98 -15.59 -17.57 -21.19
N MET A 99 -16.80 -18.11 -21.00
CA MET A 99 -17.53 -17.99 -19.73
C MET A 99 -16.72 -18.59 -18.57
N LEU A 100 -16.15 -19.80 -18.77
CA LEU A 100 -15.36 -20.45 -17.71
C LEU A 100 -14.09 -19.64 -17.39
N THR A 101 -13.38 -19.15 -18.40
CA THR A 101 -12.19 -18.29 -18.19
C THR A 101 -12.55 -16.98 -17.49
N SER A 102 -13.64 -16.32 -17.89
CA SER A 102 -14.09 -15.09 -17.24
C SER A 102 -14.50 -15.32 -15.77
N ILE A 103 -15.23 -16.42 -15.47
CA ILE A 103 -15.61 -16.76 -14.09
C ILE A 103 -14.37 -17.08 -13.25
N THR A 104 -13.40 -17.82 -13.79
CA THR A 104 -12.15 -18.13 -13.05
C THR A 104 -11.33 -16.87 -12.79
N THR A 105 -11.29 -15.94 -13.73
CA THR A 105 -10.59 -14.66 -13.56
C THR A 105 -11.30 -13.75 -12.56
N MET A 106 -12.64 -13.66 -12.62
CA MET A 106 -13.42 -12.96 -11.59
C MET A 106 -13.21 -13.58 -10.20
N ALA A 107 -13.16 -14.90 -10.08
CA ALA A 107 -12.91 -15.58 -8.82
C ALA A 107 -11.50 -15.30 -8.28
N ALA A 108 -10.49 -15.22 -9.15
CA ALA A 108 -9.13 -14.82 -8.75
C ALA A 108 -9.11 -13.41 -8.17
N PHE A 109 -9.74 -12.44 -8.83
CA PHE A 109 -9.82 -11.06 -8.31
C PHE A 109 -10.71 -10.93 -7.07
N ALA A 110 -11.75 -11.75 -6.94
CA ALA A 110 -12.59 -11.79 -5.75
C ALA A 110 -11.85 -12.27 -4.49
N ALA A 111 -10.70 -12.94 -4.63
CA ALA A 111 -9.85 -13.27 -3.50
C ALA A 111 -9.37 -12.01 -2.74
N ASN A 112 -9.17 -10.89 -3.46
CA ASN A 112 -8.77 -9.62 -2.85
C ASN A 112 -9.83 -9.02 -1.90
N LEU A 113 -11.07 -9.53 -1.92
CA LEU A 113 -12.10 -9.12 -0.94
C LEU A 113 -11.71 -9.41 0.51
N PHE A 114 -10.82 -10.36 0.72
CA PHE A 114 -10.33 -10.79 2.03
C PHE A 114 -9.06 -10.05 2.46
N SER A 115 -8.53 -9.14 1.64
CA SER A 115 -7.38 -8.31 1.98
C SER A 115 -7.73 -7.28 3.04
N ASP A 116 -6.81 -7.00 3.94
CA ASP A 116 -6.91 -5.91 4.93
C ASP A 116 -6.70 -4.54 4.28
N ILE A 117 -6.07 -4.48 3.12
CA ILE A 117 -5.86 -3.25 2.36
C ILE A 117 -7.14 -2.85 1.59
N ALA A 118 -7.77 -1.74 1.99
CA ALA A 118 -9.00 -1.25 1.37
C ALA A 118 -8.86 -1.01 -0.16
N ALA A 119 -7.69 -0.58 -0.62
CA ALA A 119 -7.40 -0.37 -2.04
C ALA A 119 -7.40 -1.67 -2.85
N LEU A 120 -6.86 -2.78 -2.29
CA LEU A 120 -6.86 -4.10 -2.92
C LEU A 120 -8.26 -4.71 -2.93
N ARG A 121 -9.03 -4.56 -1.84
CA ARG A 121 -10.45 -4.98 -1.81
C ARG A 121 -11.26 -4.30 -2.90
N SER A 122 -11.13 -2.98 -3.00
CA SER A 122 -11.79 -2.19 -4.03
C SER A 122 -11.41 -2.66 -5.44
N PHE A 123 -10.11 -2.80 -5.70
CA PHE A 123 -9.59 -3.27 -6.97
C PHE A 123 -10.15 -4.65 -7.36
N GLY A 124 -10.27 -5.58 -6.40
CA GLY A 124 -10.85 -6.91 -6.63
C GLY A 124 -12.30 -6.85 -7.12
N ILE A 125 -13.12 -5.99 -6.48
CA ILE A 125 -14.53 -5.77 -6.88
C ILE A 125 -14.58 -5.12 -8.27
N GLU A 126 -13.84 -4.05 -8.47
CA GLU A 126 -13.82 -3.29 -9.72
C GLU A 126 -13.35 -4.17 -10.89
N ALA A 127 -12.31 -4.98 -10.68
CA ALA A 127 -11.81 -5.92 -11.68
C ALA A 127 -12.85 -6.98 -12.04
N ALA A 128 -13.52 -7.58 -11.04
CA ALA A 128 -14.57 -8.56 -11.29
C ALA A 128 -15.73 -7.97 -12.10
N LEU A 129 -16.17 -6.75 -11.80
CA LEU A 129 -17.19 -6.03 -12.57
C LEU A 129 -16.73 -5.71 -14.00
N GLY A 130 -15.46 -5.31 -14.15
CA GLY A 130 -14.86 -5.04 -15.46
C GLY A 130 -14.78 -6.28 -16.34
N ILE A 131 -14.38 -7.41 -15.78
CA ILE A 131 -14.32 -8.70 -16.47
C ILE A 131 -15.73 -9.17 -16.87
N LEU A 132 -16.72 -8.98 -15.99
CA LEU A 132 -18.11 -9.27 -16.33
C LEU A 132 -18.60 -8.43 -17.53
N ALA A 133 -18.30 -7.13 -17.53
CA ALA A 133 -18.63 -6.24 -18.65
C ALA A 133 -17.93 -6.68 -19.94
N ALA A 134 -16.65 -7.04 -19.88
CA ALA A 134 -15.89 -7.58 -21.01
C ALA A 134 -16.54 -8.85 -21.54
N PHE A 135 -16.78 -9.86 -20.70
CA PHE A 135 -17.43 -11.11 -21.09
C PHE A 135 -18.74 -10.89 -21.85
N ILE A 136 -19.62 -10.04 -21.33
CA ILE A 136 -20.92 -9.78 -21.96
C ILE A 136 -20.73 -9.09 -23.31
N LEU A 137 -19.92 -8.03 -23.38
CA LEU A 137 -19.84 -7.18 -24.55
C LEU A 137 -18.85 -7.68 -25.61
N THR A 138 -17.78 -8.33 -25.20
CA THR A 138 -16.77 -8.82 -26.16
C THR A 138 -16.91 -10.31 -26.45
N GLY A 139 -17.24 -11.13 -25.45
CA GLY A 139 -17.42 -12.57 -25.62
C GLY A 139 -18.76 -12.96 -26.24
N LEU A 140 -19.85 -12.35 -25.79
CA LEU A 140 -21.20 -12.71 -26.25
C LEU A 140 -21.75 -11.76 -27.33
N TRP A 141 -21.59 -10.46 -27.17
CA TRP A 141 -22.23 -9.50 -28.06
C TRP A 141 -21.51 -9.35 -29.42
N VAL A 142 -20.20 -9.46 -29.48
CA VAL A 142 -19.43 -9.35 -30.72
C VAL A 142 -19.88 -10.35 -31.79
N PRO A 143 -20.02 -11.69 -31.52
CA PRO A 143 -20.54 -12.61 -32.52
C PRO A 143 -21.98 -12.33 -32.94
N LEU A 144 -22.81 -11.76 -32.02
CA LEU A 144 -24.19 -11.38 -32.33
C LEU A 144 -24.28 -10.14 -33.22
N ILE A 145 -23.42 -9.13 -32.98
CA ILE A 145 -23.31 -7.98 -33.90
C ILE A 145 -22.85 -8.46 -35.27
N ARG A 146 -21.87 -9.37 -35.31
CA ARG A 146 -21.38 -9.92 -36.55
C ARG A 146 -22.46 -10.67 -37.31
N LEU A 147 -23.26 -11.49 -36.63
CA LEU A 147 -24.46 -12.13 -37.19
C LEU A 147 -25.40 -11.09 -37.82
N SER A 148 -25.72 -10.04 -37.09
CA SER A 148 -26.64 -8.98 -37.56
C SER A 148 -26.11 -8.26 -38.79
N VAL A 149 -24.80 -7.98 -38.84
CA VAL A 149 -24.14 -7.35 -39.98
C VAL A 149 -24.14 -8.29 -41.20
N ASP A 150 -23.85 -9.58 -41.02
CA ASP A 150 -23.85 -10.56 -42.11
C ASP A 150 -25.26 -10.76 -42.65
N HIS A 151 -26.27 -10.91 -41.80
CA HIS A 151 -27.68 -11.00 -42.21
C HIS A 151 -28.14 -9.77 -43.01
N TRP A 152 -27.79 -8.57 -42.57
CA TRP A 152 -28.08 -7.32 -43.28
C TRP A 152 -27.38 -7.23 -44.65
N LEU A 153 -26.13 -7.70 -44.76
CA LEU A 153 -25.41 -7.74 -46.05
C LEU A 153 -26.01 -8.77 -47.01
N GLU A 154 -26.38 -9.95 -46.53
CA GLU A 154 -26.99 -11.02 -47.34
C GLU A 154 -28.38 -10.63 -47.82
N SER A 155 -29.18 -9.93 -46.99
CA SER A 155 -30.49 -9.39 -47.41
C SER A 155 -30.38 -8.37 -48.55
N ARG A 156 -29.18 -7.78 -48.74
CA ARG A 156 -28.87 -6.89 -49.88
C ARG A 156 -28.16 -7.60 -51.05
N GLY A 157 -28.17 -8.91 -51.07
CA GLY A 157 -27.59 -9.73 -52.16
C GLY A 157 -26.05 -9.76 -52.19
N ARG A 158 -25.40 -9.40 -51.06
CA ARG A 158 -23.94 -9.45 -50.91
C ARG A 158 -23.54 -10.74 -50.21
N SER A 159 -22.78 -11.63 -50.87
CA SER A 159 -22.24 -12.84 -50.24
C SER A 159 -21.28 -12.45 -49.10
N THR A 160 -21.49 -13.05 -47.91
CA THR A 160 -20.67 -12.83 -46.71
C THR A 160 -19.80 -14.04 -46.38
N GLU A 161 -19.73 -15.07 -47.22
CA GLU A 161 -18.85 -16.23 -47.02
C GLU A 161 -17.36 -15.82 -47.02
N PRO A 162 -16.57 -16.14 -45.99
CA PRO A 162 -15.14 -15.92 -46.02
C PRO A 162 -14.48 -16.88 -47.01
N LYS A 163 -13.70 -16.37 -47.97
CA LYS A 163 -12.84 -17.22 -48.78
C LYS A 163 -11.71 -17.77 -47.92
N HIS A 164 -11.45 -19.05 -48.05
CA HIS A 164 -10.39 -19.75 -47.33
C HIS A 164 -9.01 -19.28 -47.85
N ASP A 165 -8.47 -18.28 -47.22
CA ASP A 165 -7.10 -17.82 -47.44
C ASP A 165 -6.43 -17.72 -46.05
N ALA A 166 -5.91 -18.83 -45.62
CA ALA A 166 -5.03 -18.89 -44.46
C ALA A 166 -3.66 -18.30 -44.82
N THR A 167 -3.48 -17.00 -44.66
CA THR A 167 -2.14 -16.46 -44.48
C THR A 167 -1.73 -16.78 -43.06
N HIS A 168 -1.27 -17.99 -42.80
CA HIS A 168 -0.66 -18.34 -41.53
C HIS A 168 0.71 -17.69 -41.49
N LEU A 169 0.94 -16.82 -40.49
CA LEU A 169 2.26 -16.29 -40.16
C LEU A 169 3.24 -17.43 -39.80
N ILE A 170 2.72 -18.53 -39.31
CA ILE A 170 3.46 -19.74 -38.95
C ILE A 170 2.96 -20.87 -39.85
N SER A 171 3.89 -21.60 -40.49
CA SER A 171 3.56 -22.73 -41.36
C SER A 171 2.78 -23.81 -40.61
N GLU A 172 1.67 -24.30 -41.20
CA GLU A 172 0.90 -25.41 -40.62
C GLU A 172 1.78 -26.65 -40.40
N ASP A 173 2.74 -26.89 -41.28
CA ASP A 173 3.68 -28.00 -41.15
C ASP A 173 4.61 -27.85 -39.96
N PHE A 174 5.00 -26.63 -39.60
CA PHE A 174 5.77 -26.36 -38.39
C PHE A 174 4.92 -26.64 -37.13
N LEU A 175 3.68 -26.15 -37.09
CA LEU A 175 2.77 -26.41 -35.96
C LEU A 175 2.43 -27.90 -35.83
N LYS A 176 2.21 -28.60 -36.93
CA LYS A 176 2.03 -30.07 -36.95
C LYS A 176 3.26 -30.80 -36.42
N ARG A 177 4.47 -30.40 -36.83
CA ARG A 177 5.72 -31.02 -36.32
C ARG A 177 5.91 -30.79 -34.82
N VAL A 178 5.66 -29.58 -34.34
CA VAL A 178 5.73 -29.27 -32.90
C VAL A 178 4.68 -30.05 -32.13
N SER A 179 3.43 -30.06 -32.58
CA SER A 179 2.32 -30.78 -31.94
C SER A 179 2.48 -32.29 -31.93
N THR A 180 2.84 -32.90 -33.08
CA THR A 180 3.09 -34.35 -33.15
C THR A 180 4.39 -34.76 -32.46
N GLY A 181 5.41 -33.89 -32.50
CA GLY A 181 6.67 -34.10 -31.78
C GLY A 181 6.48 -34.11 -30.26
N SER A 182 5.71 -33.18 -29.72
CA SER A 182 5.45 -33.07 -28.26
C SER A 182 4.55 -34.19 -27.72
N GLY A 183 3.72 -34.83 -28.56
CA GLY A 183 2.78 -35.88 -28.15
C GLY A 183 3.39 -37.25 -27.86
N THR A 184 4.70 -37.45 -28.06
CA THR A 184 5.36 -38.72 -27.71
C THR A 184 5.77 -38.71 -26.24
N TRP A 185 5.65 -39.86 -25.54
CA TRP A 185 6.02 -40.01 -24.12
C TRP A 185 7.46 -39.51 -23.83
N LYS A 186 8.41 -39.82 -24.71
CA LYS A 186 9.82 -39.41 -24.55
C LYS A 186 9.96 -37.88 -24.62
N ASN A 187 9.27 -37.22 -25.54
CA ASN A 187 9.32 -35.77 -25.69
C ASN A 187 8.54 -35.05 -24.58
N ALA A 188 7.43 -35.61 -24.12
CA ALA A 188 6.71 -35.13 -22.96
C ALA A 188 7.61 -35.13 -21.69
N LEU A 189 8.40 -36.19 -21.50
CA LEU A 189 9.34 -36.30 -20.39
C LEU A 189 10.50 -35.29 -20.51
N ILE A 190 11.01 -35.06 -21.74
CA ILE A 190 12.03 -34.03 -21.99
C ILE A 190 11.46 -32.64 -21.71
N ILE A 191 10.26 -32.32 -22.17
CA ILE A 191 9.61 -31.02 -21.93
C ILE A 191 9.41 -30.79 -20.42
N THR A 192 8.94 -31.82 -19.72
CA THR A 192 8.79 -31.76 -18.25
C THR A 192 10.13 -31.56 -17.56
N ALA A 193 11.17 -32.28 -17.98
CA ALA A 193 12.51 -32.12 -17.41
C ALA A 193 13.08 -30.71 -17.64
N VAL A 194 12.88 -30.14 -18.84
CA VAL A 194 13.28 -28.76 -19.15
C VAL A 194 12.47 -27.77 -18.32
N ALA A 195 11.17 -27.97 -18.16
CA ALA A 195 10.34 -27.13 -17.30
C ALA A 195 10.83 -27.14 -15.85
N VAL A 196 11.13 -28.32 -15.29
CA VAL A 196 11.69 -28.44 -13.95
C VAL A 196 13.07 -27.76 -13.85
N LEU A 197 13.95 -27.96 -14.85
CA LEU A 197 15.27 -27.34 -14.89
C LEU A 197 15.21 -25.81 -14.87
N ILE A 198 14.21 -25.20 -15.52
CA ILE A 198 13.98 -23.75 -15.52
C ILE A 198 13.34 -23.31 -14.21
N THR A 199 12.42 -24.11 -13.66
CA THR A 199 11.66 -23.75 -12.47
C THR A 199 12.53 -23.68 -11.21
N LEU A 200 13.52 -24.56 -11.05
CA LEU A 200 14.38 -24.57 -9.86
C LEU A 200 15.16 -23.26 -9.67
N PRO A 201 15.92 -22.76 -10.68
CA PRO A 201 16.60 -21.47 -10.56
C PRO A 201 15.62 -20.29 -10.50
N ALA A 202 14.47 -20.37 -11.16
CA ALA A 202 13.45 -19.35 -11.07
C ALA A 202 12.81 -19.26 -9.68
N ALA A 203 12.55 -20.40 -9.04
CA ALA A 203 12.06 -20.45 -7.66
C ALA A 203 13.10 -19.91 -6.66
N TYR A 204 14.38 -20.18 -6.90
CA TYR A 204 15.45 -19.58 -6.12
C TYR A 204 15.48 -18.06 -6.28
N GLY A 205 15.42 -17.55 -7.52
CA GLY A 205 15.36 -16.11 -7.78
C GLY A 205 14.11 -15.46 -7.16
N MET A 206 12.94 -16.11 -7.25
CA MET A 206 11.72 -15.63 -6.60
C MET A 206 11.87 -15.49 -5.09
N ALA A 207 12.58 -16.41 -4.44
CA ALA A 207 12.82 -16.38 -2.99
C ALA A 207 13.85 -15.31 -2.55
N GLN A 208 14.62 -14.78 -3.50
CA GLN A 208 15.59 -13.70 -3.26
C GLN A 208 15.05 -12.31 -3.65
N LEU A 209 13.89 -12.23 -4.27
CA LEU A 209 13.25 -10.97 -4.59
C LEU A 209 12.68 -10.37 -3.31
N GLU A 210 13.25 -9.26 -2.93
CA GLU A 210 12.73 -8.39 -1.89
C GLU A 210 11.86 -7.33 -2.58
N GLY A 211 10.67 -7.10 -2.05
CA GLY A 211 9.79 -6.06 -2.59
C GLY A 211 10.31 -4.70 -2.15
N ASP A 212 10.84 -3.95 -3.06
CA ASP A 212 11.14 -2.54 -2.85
C ASP A 212 9.98 -1.68 -3.33
N PHE A 213 9.67 -0.63 -2.59
CA PHE A 213 8.65 0.35 -2.94
C PHE A 213 9.25 1.74 -2.83
N ALA A 214 9.98 2.13 -3.86
CA ALA A 214 10.49 3.49 -3.97
C ALA A 214 9.45 4.38 -4.69
N VAL A 215 9.13 5.53 -4.12
CA VAL A 215 8.24 6.52 -4.77
C VAL A 215 8.89 7.03 -6.05
N GLU A 216 10.20 7.01 -6.10
CA GLU A 216 11.06 7.40 -7.22
C GLU A 216 10.79 6.56 -8.47
N ASP A 217 10.41 5.28 -8.33
CA ASP A 217 10.07 4.37 -9.45
C ASP A 217 8.82 4.82 -10.23
N PHE A 218 8.00 5.69 -9.63
CA PHE A 218 6.83 6.28 -10.29
C PHE A 218 7.13 7.63 -10.95
N LEU A 219 8.37 8.11 -10.85
CA LEU A 219 8.80 9.36 -11.46
C LEU A 219 9.52 9.09 -12.78
N ASP A 220 9.31 9.97 -13.75
CA ASP A 220 10.14 10.00 -14.95
C ASP A 220 11.55 10.45 -14.56
N GLU A 221 12.54 9.56 -14.67
CA GLU A 221 13.95 9.83 -14.35
C GLU A 221 14.50 11.06 -15.09
N SER A 222 13.92 11.40 -16.23
CA SER A 222 14.31 12.58 -17.02
C SER A 222 13.63 13.87 -16.56
N SER A 223 12.72 13.81 -15.60
CA SER A 223 12.03 15.00 -15.10
C SER A 223 12.97 15.90 -14.29
N ASP A 224 12.77 17.22 -14.38
CA ASP A 224 13.52 18.19 -13.59
C ASP A 224 13.40 17.93 -12.07
N PHE A 225 12.28 17.35 -11.65
CA PHE A 225 12.05 16.99 -10.26
C PHE A 225 12.95 15.81 -9.82
N ALA A 226 12.99 14.72 -10.59
CA ALA A 226 13.84 13.56 -10.29
C ALA A 226 15.34 13.95 -10.31
N ILE A 227 15.76 14.76 -11.30
CA ILE A 227 17.11 15.31 -11.35
C ILE A 227 17.40 16.17 -10.11
N GLY A 228 16.43 16.96 -9.65
CA GLY A 228 16.57 17.80 -8.46
C GLY A 228 16.78 16.98 -7.20
N VAL A 229 15.98 15.93 -6.99
CA VAL A 229 16.10 14.99 -5.85
C VAL A 229 17.49 14.32 -5.87
N ASP A 230 17.93 13.79 -7.03
CA ASP A 230 19.25 13.16 -7.19
C ASP A 230 20.41 14.13 -6.88
N GLN A 231 20.27 15.42 -7.24
CA GLN A 231 21.27 16.43 -6.92
C GLN A 231 21.32 16.76 -5.42
N ILE A 232 20.17 16.74 -4.75
CA ILE A 232 20.10 16.97 -3.30
C ILE A 232 20.77 15.81 -2.57
N SER A 233 20.38 14.57 -2.87
CA SER A 233 20.91 13.38 -2.22
C SER A 233 22.43 13.20 -2.39
N LYS A 234 23.01 13.65 -3.53
CA LYS A 234 24.44 13.54 -3.79
C LYS A 234 25.29 14.66 -3.18
N ARG A 235 24.72 15.81 -2.87
CA ARG A 235 25.49 17.03 -2.54
C ARG A 235 25.27 17.55 -1.14
N PHE A 236 24.17 17.22 -0.52
CA PHE A 236 23.84 17.65 0.83
C PHE A 236 23.92 16.46 1.78
N ALA A 237 24.20 16.74 3.05
CA ALA A 237 24.11 15.71 4.08
C ALA A 237 22.66 15.21 4.17
N ASP A 238 22.52 13.92 4.34
CA ASP A 238 21.19 13.33 4.59
C ASP A 238 20.76 13.69 6.01
N GLU A 239 19.86 14.68 6.11
CA GLU A 239 19.23 15.06 7.39
C GLU A 239 18.17 14.04 7.81
N GLY A 240 17.94 13.01 7.00
CA GLY A 240 16.91 12.00 7.20
C GLY A 240 15.49 12.50 6.92
N GLU A 241 14.59 11.59 6.63
CA GLU A 241 13.16 11.90 6.62
C GLU A 241 12.61 11.93 8.04
N PRO A 242 11.72 12.91 8.39
CA PRO A 242 11.14 12.99 9.72
C PRO A 242 10.32 11.74 10.09
N ALA A 243 10.77 11.06 11.11
CA ALA A 243 10.04 10.03 11.83
C ALA A 243 9.63 10.57 13.21
N ASN A 244 8.58 10.02 13.76
CA ASN A 244 8.06 10.43 15.06
C ASN A 244 7.70 9.19 15.88
N LEU A 245 7.83 9.31 17.18
CA LEU A 245 7.20 8.42 18.13
C LEU A 245 5.99 9.13 18.72
N LEU A 246 4.81 8.59 18.52
CA LEU A 246 3.56 9.08 19.12
C LEU A 246 3.34 8.34 20.44
N ILE A 247 3.18 9.09 21.50
CA ILE A 247 2.91 8.62 22.86
C ILE A 247 1.52 9.11 23.25
N VAL A 248 0.64 8.20 23.65
CA VAL A 248 -0.76 8.49 23.99
C VAL A 248 -1.06 7.98 25.39
N GLY A 249 -1.64 8.84 26.22
CA GLY A 249 -2.01 8.56 27.60
C GLY A 249 -1.70 9.75 28.50
N ASP A 250 -1.46 9.51 29.78
CA ASP A 250 -1.09 10.54 30.73
C ASP A 250 0.39 10.92 30.59
N VAL A 251 0.69 11.86 29.69
CA VAL A 251 2.07 12.31 29.42
C VAL A 251 2.63 13.26 30.48
N LEU A 252 1.82 13.64 31.47
CA LEU A 252 2.27 14.37 32.65
C LEU A 252 2.84 13.46 33.74
N ASP A 253 2.76 12.15 33.56
CA ASP A 253 3.36 11.22 34.53
C ASP A 253 4.89 11.35 34.50
N PRO A 254 5.56 11.54 35.68
CA PRO A 254 7.01 11.67 35.75
C PRO A 254 7.77 10.44 35.21
N GLU A 255 7.20 9.24 35.30
CA GLU A 255 7.82 8.03 34.74
C GLU A 255 7.86 8.10 33.21
N VAL A 256 6.83 8.67 32.59
CA VAL A 256 6.80 8.91 31.13
C VAL A 256 7.84 9.93 30.71
N PHE A 257 8.01 11.01 31.49
CA PHE A 257 9.05 11.99 31.23
C PHE A 257 10.46 11.38 31.35
N ALA A 258 10.70 10.60 32.40
CA ALA A 258 11.98 9.90 32.59
C ALA A 258 12.26 8.84 31.50
N ALA A 259 11.24 8.22 30.95
CA ALA A 259 11.36 7.24 29.87
C ALA A 259 11.93 7.84 28.57
N ILE A 260 11.83 9.16 28.35
CA ILE A 260 12.43 9.84 27.19
C ILE A 260 13.95 9.69 27.18
N ASP A 261 14.59 9.91 28.33
CA ASP A 261 16.06 9.80 28.46
C ASP A 261 16.52 8.35 28.29
N VAL A 262 15.78 7.39 28.85
CA VAL A 262 16.07 5.96 28.67
C VAL A 262 15.96 5.57 27.20
N PHE A 263 14.90 5.99 26.54
CA PHE A 263 14.71 5.75 25.10
C PHE A 263 15.86 6.31 24.26
N ARG A 264 16.31 7.55 24.57
CA ARG A 264 17.45 8.18 23.89
C ARG A 264 18.73 7.39 24.09
N GLN A 265 18.98 6.90 25.32
CA GLN A 265 20.16 6.08 25.63
C GLN A 265 20.13 4.72 24.92
N ASP A 266 18.97 4.06 24.90
CA ASP A 266 18.81 2.78 24.22
C ASP A 266 19.02 2.92 22.70
N MET A 267 18.42 3.95 22.08
CA MET A 267 18.57 4.25 20.66
C MET A 267 20.00 4.68 20.26
N ASP A 268 20.82 5.16 21.19
CA ASP A 268 22.23 5.53 20.92
C ASP A 268 23.13 4.30 20.82
N VAL A 269 22.69 3.15 21.35
CA VAL A 269 23.41 1.88 21.32
C VAL A 269 23.02 1.04 20.12
N LEU A 270 23.82 1.12 19.06
CA LEU A 270 23.59 0.32 17.85
C LEU A 270 24.05 -1.13 18.05
N PRO A 271 23.19 -2.15 17.83
CA PRO A 271 23.59 -3.55 17.88
C PRO A 271 24.59 -3.91 16.77
N GLU A 272 25.45 -4.89 17.03
CA GLU A 272 26.42 -5.35 16.04
C GLU A 272 25.70 -5.95 14.81
N GLY A 273 26.00 -5.40 13.63
CA GLY A 273 25.46 -5.87 12.36
C GLY A 273 24.11 -5.25 11.94
N VAL A 274 23.56 -4.35 12.72
CA VAL A 274 22.35 -3.57 12.34
C VAL A 274 22.80 -2.30 11.63
N PRO A 275 22.24 -1.96 10.45
CA PRO A 275 22.54 -0.70 9.77
C PRO A 275 21.99 0.48 10.59
N ASP A 276 22.84 1.48 10.80
CA ASP A 276 22.41 2.73 11.46
C ASP A 276 21.50 3.53 10.50
N LYS A 277 20.23 3.60 10.82
CA LYS A 277 19.21 4.29 10.04
C LYS A 277 18.66 5.55 10.71
N ILE A 278 19.13 5.85 11.91
CA ILE A 278 18.73 7.06 12.65
C ILE A 278 19.79 8.14 12.47
N THR A 279 19.35 9.38 12.28
CA THR A 279 20.27 10.51 12.14
C THR A 279 21.07 10.73 13.42
N ARG A 280 22.34 11.10 13.24
CA ARG A 280 23.23 11.43 14.35
C ARG A 280 23.75 12.85 14.24
N GLN A 281 23.96 13.46 15.38
CA GLN A 281 24.64 14.75 15.50
C GLN A 281 26.11 14.63 15.09
N PRO A 282 26.80 15.74 14.77
CA PRO A 282 28.21 15.71 14.39
C PRO A 282 29.17 15.13 15.45
N ASP A 283 28.76 15.06 16.70
CA ASP A 283 29.51 14.44 17.81
C ASP A 283 29.30 12.93 17.90
N GLY A 284 28.41 12.37 17.06
CA GLY A 284 28.10 10.95 16.99
C GLY A 284 26.93 10.51 17.86
N THR A 285 26.36 11.38 18.69
CA THR A 285 25.16 11.09 19.48
C THR A 285 23.92 11.08 18.60
N ILE A 286 22.90 10.36 19.03
CA ILE A 286 21.65 10.27 18.27
C ILE A 286 20.93 11.63 18.23
N ASP A 287 20.37 11.98 17.08
CA ASP A 287 19.63 13.23 16.88
C ASP A 287 18.13 13.02 17.13
N ILE A 288 17.77 13.03 18.42
CA ILE A 288 16.38 12.92 18.89
C ILE A 288 15.96 14.26 19.49
N LEU A 289 14.88 14.81 18.93
CA LEU A 289 14.25 16.03 19.44
C LEU A 289 13.00 15.65 20.23
N ALA A 290 13.00 15.98 21.52
CA ALA A 290 11.89 15.68 22.41
C ALA A 290 11.61 16.84 23.38
N LEU A 291 10.53 16.76 24.12
CA LEU A 291 10.08 17.83 25.01
C LEU A 291 11.02 18.05 26.20
N ASP A 292 11.73 17.01 26.65
CA ASP A 292 12.69 17.08 27.76
C ASP A 292 13.80 18.12 27.51
N GLU A 293 14.33 18.20 26.29
CA GLU A 293 15.34 19.22 25.95
C GLU A 293 14.80 20.64 26.11
N MET A 294 13.53 20.84 25.74
CA MET A 294 12.86 22.14 25.90
C MET A 294 12.59 22.45 27.36
N VAL A 295 12.23 21.46 28.18
CA VAL A 295 12.06 21.58 29.62
C VAL A 295 13.41 21.93 30.26
N PHE A 296 14.50 21.24 29.92
CA PHE A 296 15.85 21.55 30.42
C PHE A 296 16.34 22.92 29.96
N ALA A 297 16.05 23.32 28.71
CA ALA A 297 16.36 24.68 28.25
C ALA A 297 15.55 25.76 29.01
N ALA A 298 14.27 25.50 29.28
CA ALA A 298 13.45 26.39 30.09
C ALA A 298 13.96 26.47 31.54
N GLN A 299 14.40 25.35 32.12
CA GLN A 299 15.06 25.30 33.43
C GLN A 299 16.32 26.16 33.46
N GLY A 300 17.17 26.01 32.44
CA GLY A 300 18.36 26.87 32.32
C GLY A 300 18.01 28.35 32.15
N SER A 301 16.95 28.66 31.39
CA SER A 301 16.47 30.03 31.22
C SER A 301 15.93 30.62 32.53
N LEU A 302 15.16 29.83 33.29
CA LEU A 302 14.67 30.24 34.61
C LEU A 302 15.83 30.60 35.58
N LEU A 303 16.90 29.80 35.59
CA LEU A 303 18.06 30.06 36.44
C LEU A 303 18.80 31.36 36.09
N LEU A 304 18.80 31.74 34.81
CA LEU A 304 19.49 32.94 34.31
C LEU A 304 18.60 34.19 34.30
N ASN A 305 17.30 34.00 34.05
CA ASN A 305 16.30 35.09 34.00
C ASN A 305 14.94 34.61 34.52
N PRO A 306 14.67 34.69 35.83
CA PRO A 306 13.43 34.17 36.43
C PRO A 306 12.18 35.01 36.11
N GLU A 307 12.31 36.26 35.69
CA GLU A 307 11.22 37.22 35.52
C GLU A 307 10.04 36.70 34.69
N PRO A 308 10.23 36.11 33.49
CA PRO A 308 9.11 35.58 32.69
C PRO A 308 8.36 34.43 33.37
N PHE A 309 9.05 33.63 34.16
CA PHE A 309 8.47 32.49 34.88
C PHE A 309 7.72 32.94 36.14
N GLU A 310 8.24 33.97 36.84
CA GLU A 310 7.56 34.59 38.00
C GLU A 310 6.25 35.26 37.55
N GLU A 311 6.22 35.93 36.41
CA GLU A 311 5.01 36.48 35.81
C GLU A 311 3.97 35.41 35.48
N ALA A 312 4.41 34.21 35.09
CA ALA A 312 3.58 33.03 34.87
C ALA A 312 3.26 32.23 36.13
N GLY A 313 3.55 32.77 37.31
CA GLY A 313 3.19 32.16 38.59
C GLY A 313 4.23 31.24 39.22
N TRP A 314 5.48 31.20 38.70
CA TRP A 314 6.58 30.53 39.39
C TRP A 314 6.95 31.24 40.69
N ILE A 315 7.20 30.47 41.75
CA ILE A 315 7.68 31.03 43.02
C ILE A 315 8.80 30.17 43.60
N VAL A 316 9.78 30.85 44.20
CA VAL A 316 10.94 30.24 44.86
C VAL A 316 10.69 30.02 46.37
N ASN A 317 9.62 30.63 46.94
CA ASN A 317 9.30 30.58 48.37
C ASN A 317 7.84 30.22 48.63
N GLU A 318 7.55 29.48 49.71
CA GLU A 318 6.23 28.94 50.09
C GLU A 318 5.14 29.99 50.39
N THR A 319 5.39 31.29 50.23
CA THR A 319 4.51 32.38 50.68
C THR A 319 3.60 32.96 49.59
N GLY A 320 3.56 32.42 48.39
CA GLY A 320 2.77 32.94 47.27
C GLY A 320 1.70 31.97 46.74
N HIS A 321 0.81 32.48 45.87
CA HIS A 321 -0.25 31.70 45.22
C HIS A 321 0.19 31.03 43.89
N GLY A 322 1.49 30.79 43.73
CA GLY A 322 2.06 30.17 42.53
C GLY A 322 2.52 28.72 42.75
N MET A 323 3.20 28.17 41.76
CA MET A 323 3.75 26.82 41.80
C MET A 323 5.19 26.85 42.34
N ASN A 324 5.45 26.12 43.41
CA ASN A 324 6.80 25.89 43.94
C ASN A 324 7.23 24.47 43.61
N CYS A 325 8.23 24.33 42.76
CA CYS A 325 8.73 23.05 42.24
C CYS A 325 10.24 22.90 42.46
N THR A 326 10.74 23.44 43.56
CA THR A 326 12.15 23.29 43.89
C THR A 326 12.39 22.04 44.74
N GLU A 327 13.43 21.29 44.42
CA GLU A 327 13.90 20.21 45.30
C GLU A 327 14.36 20.78 46.65
N ASP A 328 14.30 19.98 47.71
CA ASP A 328 14.74 20.31 49.06
C ASP A 328 16.23 20.70 49.19
N SER A 329 17.00 20.56 48.11
CA SER A 329 18.45 20.84 48.03
C SER A 329 18.84 22.32 47.89
N GLY A 330 18.01 23.24 48.34
CA GLY A 330 18.35 24.69 48.41
C GLY A 330 17.79 25.52 47.25
N GLY A 331 16.80 25.06 46.52
CA GLY A 331 15.99 25.87 45.62
C GLY A 331 16.59 26.15 44.24
N LEU A 332 17.62 25.41 43.84
CA LEU A 332 18.30 25.60 42.55
C LEU A 332 17.92 24.57 41.48
N LEU A 333 17.42 23.40 41.86
CA LEU A 333 17.01 22.34 40.94
C LEU A 333 15.52 22.12 41.04
N MET A 334 14.92 21.85 39.90
CA MET A 334 13.50 21.53 39.81
C MET A 334 13.25 20.07 40.06
N ASP A 335 12.18 19.78 40.75
CA ASP A 335 11.69 18.44 40.97
C ASP A 335 10.83 17.98 39.77
N LEU A 336 11.48 17.44 38.73
CA LEU A 336 10.81 16.88 37.56
C LEU A 336 10.18 15.51 37.86
N THR A 337 10.33 14.99 39.08
CA THR A 337 9.59 13.80 39.54
C THR A 337 8.21 14.19 40.11
N ASN A 338 7.90 15.46 40.14
CA ASN A 338 6.62 15.99 40.59
C ASN A 338 5.74 16.36 39.37
N ARG A 339 4.58 15.71 39.28
CA ARG A 339 3.59 15.94 38.22
C ARG A 339 3.20 17.43 38.09
N ASN A 340 3.01 18.11 39.21
CA ASN A 340 2.61 19.53 39.19
C ASN A 340 3.70 20.42 38.58
N CYS A 341 4.96 20.07 38.78
CA CYS A 341 6.09 20.77 38.18
C CYS A 341 6.14 20.56 36.67
N LEU A 342 5.95 19.33 36.22
CA LEU A 342 5.83 19.04 34.78
C LEU A 342 4.66 19.80 34.16
N SER A 343 3.51 19.84 34.82
CA SER A 343 2.33 20.59 34.35
C SER A 343 2.62 22.07 34.19
N PHE A 344 3.36 22.69 35.16
CA PHE A 344 3.82 24.09 35.03
C PHE A 344 4.67 24.27 33.77
N PHE A 345 5.72 23.43 33.58
CA PHE A 345 6.62 23.57 32.42
C PHE A 345 5.92 23.32 31.10
N TYR A 346 5.09 22.31 31.02
CA TYR A 346 4.34 22.01 29.79
C TYR A 346 3.40 23.18 29.44
N GLY A 347 2.71 23.72 30.40
CA GLY A 347 1.85 24.88 30.20
C GLY A 347 2.63 26.16 29.86
N PHE A 348 3.71 26.45 30.59
CA PHE A 348 4.57 27.58 30.29
C PHE A 348 5.15 27.52 28.87
N LEU A 349 5.71 26.37 28.49
CA LEU A 349 6.28 26.14 27.17
C LEU A 349 5.22 26.24 26.07
N SER A 350 4.02 25.71 26.30
CA SER A 350 2.91 25.77 25.33
C SER A 350 2.45 27.20 25.07
N LEU A 351 2.48 28.08 26.08
CA LEU A 351 2.07 29.48 25.96
C LEU A 351 3.22 30.39 25.48
N ASN A 352 4.40 30.27 26.09
CA ASN A 352 5.47 31.23 25.97
C ASN A 352 6.68 30.71 25.16
N GLY A 353 6.81 29.38 25.02
CA GLY A 353 8.03 28.77 24.52
C GLY A 353 9.16 28.81 25.53
N VAL A 354 10.41 28.69 25.09
CA VAL A 354 11.62 28.86 25.91
C VAL A 354 12.14 30.28 25.73
N PRO A 355 12.16 31.11 26.80
CA PRO A 355 12.77 32.44 26.71
C PRO A 355 14.28 32.33 26.47
N GLY A 356 14.79 32.93 25.39
CA GLY A 356 16.23 32.95 25.10
C GLY A 356 16.99 33.82 26.06
N VAL A 357 18.06 33.28 26.69
CA VAL A 357 18.95 34.03 27.55
C VAL A 357 20.36 33.45 27.52
N GLY A 358 21.35 34.28 27.32
CA GLY A 358 22.76 33.84 27.26
C GLY A 358 23.00 32.80 26.18
N PRO A 359 23.47 31.58 26.50
CA PRO A 359 23.69 30.51 25.54
C PRO A 359 22.40 29.79 25.15
N ILE A 360 21.28 30.01 25.84
CA ILE A 360 20.02 29.31 25.61
C ILE A 360 19.26 30.01 24.45
N PRO A 361 18.92 29.30 23.40
CA PRO A 361 18.18 29.87 22.27
C PRO A 361 16.74 30.18 22.66
N ASN A 362 16.15 31.17 22.01
CA ASN A 362 14.71 31.40 22.08
C ASN A 362 13.98 30.35 21.23
N ILE A 363 13.12 29.54 21.87
CA ILE A 363 12.27 28.57 21.18
C ILE A 363 10.82 29.05 21.27
N PRO A 364 10.19 29.47 20.15
CA PRO A 364 8.82 29.96 20.20
C PRO A 364 7.83 28.83 20.52
N SER A 365 6.70 29.15 21.15
CA SER A 365 5.65 28.19 21.51
C SER A 365 5.08 27.41 20.29
N SER A 366 5.15 27.99 19.07
CA SER A 366 4.80 27.30 17.83
C SER A 366 5.70 26.10 17.51
N ILE A 367 6.94 26.08 18.01
CA ILE A 367 7.81 24.91 17.91
C ILE A 367 7.44 23.89 19.00
N VAL A 368 7.18 24.33 20.21
CA VAL A 368 6.76 23.46 21.32
C VAL A 368 5.47 22.69 20.95
N SER A 369 4.53 23.36 20.30
CA SER A 369 3.27 22.75 19.85
C SER A 369 3.43 21.61 18.82
N LEU A 370 4.64 21.40 18.29
CA LEU A 370 4.96 20.24 17.45
C LEU A 370 5.26 18.97 18.27
N TYR A 371 5.44 19.11 19.58
CA TYR A 371 5.83 18.00 20.47
C TYR A 371 4.77 17.70 21.51
N ILE A 372 4.04 18.72 21.94
CA ILE A 372 2.96 18.60 22.92
C ILE A 372 1.89 19.65 22.64
N ALA A 373 0.63 19.29 22.87
CA ALA A 373 -0.49 20.22 22.80
C ALA A 373 -1.44 19.96 23.98
N PRO A 374 -1.89 21.02 24.68
CA PRO A 374 -2.93 20.86 25.70
C PRO A 374 -4.27 20.50 25.06
N GLU A 375 -5.06 19.67 25.74
CA GLU A 375 -6.42 19.33 25.32
C GLU A 375 -7.43 20.47 25.57
N VAL A 376 -7.03 21.44 26.39
CA VAL A 376 -7.86 22.57 26.85
C VAL A 376 -7.16 23.89 26.62
N GLU A 377 -7.91 24.99 26.60
CA GLU A 377 -7.35 26.33 26.57
C GLU A 377 -6.71 26.68 27.93
N LEU A 378 -5.39 26.96 27.91
CA LEU A 378 -4.61 27.20 29.10
C LEU A 378 -4.85 28.60 29.67
N ASN A 379 -4.74 28.73 31.01
CA ASN A 379 -4.74 30.01 31.70
C ASN A 379 -3.39 30.72 31.52
N PRO A 380 -3.35 31.95 30.95
CA PRO A 380 -2.09 32.62 30.64
C PRO A 380 -1.28 33.03 31.87
N VAL A 381 -1.89 33.12 33.07
CA VAL A 381 -1.22 33.52 34.34
C VAL A 381 -0.89 32.31 35.20
N LYS A 382 -1.61 31.21 35.01
CA LYS A 382 -1.41 29.95 35.74
C LYS A 382 -1.39 28.81 34.72
N PRO A 383 -0.28 28.62 34.00
CA PRO A 383 -0.21 27.73 32.84
C PRO A 383 -0.47 26.25 33.15
N TRP A 384 -0.46 25.84 34.41
CA TRP A 384 -0.83 24.49 34.85
C TRP A 384 -2.35 24.27 35.00
N LEU A 385 -3.13 25.34 34.81
CA LEU A 385 -4.60 25.29 34.83
C LEU A 385 -5.18 25.65 33.46
N ASP A 386 -6.41 25.22 33.23
CA ASP A 386 -7.23 25.71 32.15
C ASP A 386 -7.86 27.08 32.45
N VAL A 387 -8.59 27.67 31.52
CA VAL A 387 -9.31 28.96 31.70
C VAL A 387 -10.43 28.87 32.74
N ASN A 388 -10.91 27.67 33.10
CA ASN A 388 -11.94 27.44 34.10
C ASN A 388 -11.34 27.24 35.51
N GLY A 389 -10.04 26.99 35.62
CA GLY A 389 -9.33 26.75 36.86
C GLY A 389 -9.17 25.28 37.24
N ASP A 390 -9.48 24.37 36.29
CA ASP A 390 -9.20 22.96 36.42
C ASP A 390 -7.76 22.64 35.96
N ASP A 391 -7.21 21.51 36.35
CA ASP A 391 -5.86 21.09 35.97
C ASP A 391 -5.74 20.92 34.45
N ALA A 392 -4.63 21.39 33.87
CA ALA A 392 -4.36 21.24 32.46
C ALA A 392 -4.11 19.75 32.11
N GLU A 393 -4.73 19.27 31.03
CA GLU A 393 -4.62 17.90 30.55
C GLU A 393 -3.80 17.82 29.28
N TYR A 394 -2.93 16.81 29.22
CA TYR A 394 -2.09 16.49 28.08
C TYR A 394 -2.13 14.99 27.83
N THR A 395 -2.66 14.59 26.69
CA THR A 395 -2.88 13.18 26.37
C THR A 395 -1.98 12.67 25.25
N HIS A 396 -1.29 13.58 24.54
CA HIS A 396 -0.45 13.23 23.40
C HIS A 396 0.90 13.93 23.47
N MET A 397 1.97 13.18 23.20
CA MET A 397 3.33 13.71 23.06
C MET A 397 4.00 13.09 21.82
N LEU A 398 4.85 13.87 21.16
CA LEU A 398 5.68 13.43 20.05
C LEU A 398 7.17 13.53 20.38
N ILE A 399 7.91 12.48 20.10
CA ILE A 399 9.37 12.51 19.99
C ILE A 399 9.70 12.46 18.49
N ARG A 400 10.67 13.27 18.06
CA ARG A 400 11.05 13.39 16.64
C ARG A 400 12.49 12.97 16.43
N PHE A 401 12.73 12.27 15.34
CA PHE A 401 14.06 11.88 14.88
C PHE A 401 14.07 11.77 13.35
N GLY A 402 15.25 11.80 12.74
CA GLY A 402 15.40 11.58 11.31
C GLY A 402 15.74 10.13 11.01
N MET A 403 15.25 9.60 9.89
CA MET A 403 15.65 8.29 9.35
C MET A 403 16.35 8.48 8.01
N THR A 404 17.57 7.97 7.90
CA THR A 404 18.40 8.07 6.70
C THR A 404 18.08 7.00 5.68
N SER A 405 18.25 7.33 4.40
CA SER A 405 18.06 6.40 3.26
C SER A 405 16.79 5.55 3.40
N PRO A 406 15.61 6.19 3.49
CA PRO A 406 14.33 5.47 3.67
C PRO A 406 13.93 4.64 2.43
N GLU A 407 14.64 4.80 1.31
CA GLU A 407 14.54 4.00 0.09
C GLU A 407 15.26 2.65 0.20
N ASP A 408 16.21 2.50 1.12
CA ASP A 408 16.86 1.21 1.38
C ASP A 408 15.95 0.33 2.26
N PHE A 409 15.03 -0.36 1.63
CA PHE A 409 14.01 -1.15 2.31
C PHE A 409 14.58 -2.28 3.19
N PRO A 410 15.59 -3.07 2.77
CA PRO A 410 16.21 -4.07 3.64
C PRO A 410 16.90 -3.46 4.87
N GLY A 411 17.59 -2.33 4.68
CA GLY A 411 18.19 -1.59 5.79
C GLY A 411 17.15 -1.00 6.73
N MET A 412 16.01 -0.53 6.22
CA MET A 412 14.90 -0.02 7.02
C MET A 412 14.29 -1.11 7.92
N ALA A 413 14.26 -2.36 7.49
CA ALA A 413 13.79 -3.46 8.34
C ALA A 413 14.61 -3.57 9.62
N GLY A 414 15.95 -3.49 9.52
CA GLY A 414 16.85 -3.48 10.69
C GLY A 414 16.63 -2.25 11.57
N GLY A 415 16.52 -1.05 10.98
CA GLY A 415 16.25 0.19 11.73
C GLY A 415 14.89 0.18 12.43
N MET A 416 13.86 -0.39 11.80
CA MET A 416 12.56 -0.54 12.44
C MET A 416 12.57 -1.56 13.58
N GLU A 417 13.31 -2.67 13.43
CA GLU A 417 13.50 -3.65 14.51
C GLU A 417 14.20 -3.00 15.71
N GLU A 418 15.21 -2.15 15.47
CA GLU A 418 15.89 -1.37 16.50
C GLU A 418 14.91 -0.46 17.23
N ILE A 419 14.15 0.37 16.52
CA ILE A 419 13.15 1.26 17.12
C ILE A 419 12.16 0.44 17.98
N TRP A 420 11.62 -0.66 17.47
CA TRP A 420 10.66 -1.48 18.22
C TRP A 420 11.27 -2.08 19.50
N ARG A 421 12.53 -2.49 19.47
CA ARG A 421 13.25 -3.01 20.65
C ARG A 421 13.44 -1.90 21.69
N ASP A 422 13.86 -0.71 21.26
CA ASP A 422 14.26 0.40 22.13
C ASP A 422 13.05 1.17 22.68
N LEU A 423 11.83 0.88 22.16
CA LEU A 423 10.57 1.33 22.75
C LEU A 423 10.23 0.69 24.10
N SER A 424 11.05 -0.21 24.63
CA SER A 424 10.75 -0.94 25.85
C SER A 424 10.50 -0.03 27.05
N SER A 425 11.16 1.14 27.14
CA SER A 425 10.97 2.15 28.18
C SER A 425 9.53 2.67 28.23
N PHE A 426 8.88 2.85 27.08
CA PHE A 426 7.50 3.33 26.97
C PHE A 426 6.48 2.20 26.94
N THR A 427 6.78 1.08 26.26
CA THR A 427 5.84 -0.04 26.16
C THR A 427 5.60 -0.70 27.52
N ASN A 428 6.58 -0.67 28.42
CA ASN A 428 6.40 -1.13 29.80
C ASN A 428 5.41 -0.26 30.59
N LEU A 429 5.28 1.01 30.24
CA LEU A 429 4.35 1.98 30.82
C LEU A 429 3.00 2.02 30.09
N SER A 430 2.80 1.24 29.02
CA SER A 430 1.62 1.24 28.18
C SER A 430 0.79 -0.01 28.37
N THR A 431 -0.54 0.14 28.31
CA THR A 431 -1.48 -0.99 28.25
C THR A 431 -1.50 -1.66 26.88
N GLY A 432 -1.12 -0.92 25.84
CA GLY A 432 -1.18 -1.36 24.45
C GLY A 432 -2.59 -1.28 23.82
N ASP A 433 -3.57 -0.78 24.56
CA ASP A 433 -4.93 -0.62 24.05
C ASP A 433 -5.05 0.63 23.17
N ARG A 434 -5.55 0.42 21.95
CA ARG A 434 -5.69 1.47 20.93
C ARG A 434 -7.03 2.19 20.96
N LEU A 435 -8.02 1.63 21.65
CA LEU A 435 -9.42 2.05 21.55
C LEU A 435 -10.00 2.60 22.84
N GLU A 436 -9.41 2.31 24.00
CA GLU A 436 -9.92 2.75 25.29
C GLU A 436 -8.89 3.61 26.01
N ALA A 437 -9.15 4.93 26.06
CA ALA A 437 -8.42 5.86 26.92
C ALA A 437 -8.99 5.72 28.35
N GLY A 438 -8.42 4.84 29.15
CA GLY A 438 -8.79 4.70 30.55
C GLY A 438 -7.74 3.92 31.33
N PRO A 439 -7.58 4.16 32.64
CA PRO A 439 -6.67 3.37 33.46
C PRO A 439 -7.14 1.92 33.45
N ASP A 440 -6.26 1.04 33.00
CA ASP A 440 -6.47 -0.40 33.03
C ASP A 440 -6.21 -0.95 34.44
N GLU A 441 -6.54 -2.26 34.67
CA GLU A 441 -6.33 -2.97 35.94
C GLU A 441 -4.87 -2.89 36.46
N ASP A 442 -3.90 -2.56 35.60
CA ASP A 442 -2.47 -2.46 35.91
C ASP A 442 -1.99 -1.03 36.27
N ASP A 443 -2.87 -0.03 36.31
CA ASP A 443 -2.58 1.38 36.70
C ASP A 443 -1.44 2.04 35.88
N LYS A 444 -1.33 1.72 34.59
CA LYS A 444 -0.29 2.23 33.70
C LYS A 444 -0.65 3.60 33.12
N PRO A 445 0.30 4.55 33.07
CA PRO A 445 0.01 5.91 32.60
C PRO A 445 -0.29 6.00 31.09
N LEU A 446 0.29 5.12 30.27
CA LEU A 446 0.13 5.18 28.82
C LEU A 446 -0.86 4.15 28.31
N THR A 447 -1.63 4.54 27.29
CA THR A 447 -2.51 3.64 26.56
C THR A 447 -1.81 3.05 25.32
N TRP A 448 -1.06 3.88 24.59
CA TRP A 448 -0.47 3.46 23.33
C TRP A 448 0.81 4.22 22.98
N VAL A 449 1.77 3.52 22.38
CA VAL A 449 3.02 4.08 21.87
C VAL A 449 3.29 3.50 20.49
N MET A 450 3.59 4.37 19.51
CA MET A 450 3.78 3.92 18.13
C MET A 450 4.75 4.80 17.35
N PRO A 451 5.72 4.19 16.64
CA PRO A 451 6.48 4.88 15.60
C PRO A 451 5.56 5.29 14.45
N THR A 452 5.74 6.50 13.93
CA THR A 452 4.97 7.06 12.83
C THR A 452 5.84 8.02 12.01
N GLY A 453 5.27 8.63 11.00
CA GLY A 453 6.01 9.48 10.07
C GLY A 453 6.14 8.84 8.69
N ARG A 454 6.66 9.60 7.72
CA ARG A 454 6.71 9.14 6.32
C ARG A 454 7.54 7.87 6.13
N PRO A 455 8.78 7.76 6.65
CA PRO A 455 9.60 6.56 6.45
C PRO A 455 8.95 5.32 7.09
N VAL A 456 8.43 5.45 8.30
CA VAL A 456 7.73 4.37 9.01
C VAL A 456 6.47 3.93 8.26
N THR A 457 5.65 4.90 7.82
CA THR A 457 4.42 4.60 7.06
C THR A 457 4.74 3.91 5.74
N ARG A 458 5.80 4.35 5.04
CA ARG A 458 6.26 3.72 3.80
C ARG A 458 6.70 2.28 4.04
N PHE A 459 7.51 2.06 5.07
CA PHE A 459 7.96 0.72 5.44
C PHE A 459 6.80 -0.21 5.80
N VAL A 460 5.90 0.21 6.69
CA VAL A 460 4.74 -0.59 7.11
C VAL A 460 3.80 -0.85 5.92
N ALA A 461 3.56 0.15 5.07
CA ALA A 461 2.74 -0.03 3.87
C ALA A 461 3.35 -1.05 2.90
N SER A 462 4.67 -1.02 2.71
CA SER A 462 5.38 -1.94 1.83
C SER A 462 5.35 -3.38 2.38
N THR A 463 5.66 -3.59 3.66
CA THR A 463 5.61 -4.92 4.30
C THR A 463 4.20 -5.50 4.27
N THR A 464 3.20 -4.70 4.66
CA THR A 464 1.79 -5.13 4.62
C THR A 464 1.35 -5.47 3.19
N MET A 465 1.75 -4.66 2.20
CA MET A 465 1.42 -4.92 0.81
C MET A 465 2.06 -6.22 0.31
N GLN A 466 3.29 -6.50 0.70
CA GLN A 466 4.00 -7.73 0.33
C GLN A 466 3.34 -8.98 0.94
N GLU A 467 2.96 -8.95 2.22
CA GLU A 467 2.23 -10.02 2.89
C GLU A 467 0.85 -10.26 2.25
N GLU A 468 0.12 -9.19 1.97
CA GLU A 468 -1.19 -9.23 1.32
C GLU A 468 -1.12 -9.76 -0.12
N MET A 469 -0.09 -9.41 -0.88
CA MET A 469 0.12 -9.95 -2.22
C MET A 469 0.35 -11.47 -2.19
N GLN A 470 1.13 -11.97 -1.23
CA GLN A 470 1.35 -13.41 -1.06
C GLN A 470 0.06 -14.13 -0.66
N SER A 471 -0.65 -13.60 0.32
CA SER A 471 -1.94 -14.12 0.79
C SER A 471 -2.98 -14.14 -0.33
N SER A 472 -3.08 -13.05 -1.09
CA SER A 472 -3.98 -12.93 -2.24
C SER A 472 -3.64 -13.90 -3.37
N LEU A 473 -2.34 -14.18 -3.63
CA LEU A 473 -1.91 -15.16 -4.61
C LEU A 473 -2.34 -16.59 -4.22
N ILE A 474 -2.15 -16.96 -2.96
CA ILE A 474 -2.55 -18.26 -2.43
C ILE A 474 -4.08 -18.41 -2.48
N LEU A 475 -4.81 -17.43 -1.95
CA LEU A 475 -6.27 -17.45 -1.88
C LEU A 475 -6.89 -17.42 -3.28
N GLY A 476 -6.35 -16.58 -4.17
CA GLY A 476 -6.75 -16.51 -5.58
C GLY A 476 -6.54 -17.83 -6.31
N SER A 477 -5.40 -18.50 -6.07
CA SER A 477 -5.13 -19.83 -6.63
C SER A 477 -6.13 -20.88 -6.13
N LEU A 478 -6.53 -20.83 -4.86
CA LEU A 478 -7.56 -21.71 -4.30
C LEU A 478 -8.93 -21.44 -4.92
N PHE A 479 -9.33 -20.19 -5.12
CA PHE A 479 -10.59 -19.86 -5.77
C PHE A 479 -10.62 -20.27 -7.24
N VAL A 480 -9.52 -20.06 -7.98
CA VAL A 480 -9.37 -20.55 -9.35
C VAL A 480 -9.47 -22.08 -9.39
N PHE A 481 -8.76 -22.78 -8.50
CA PHE A 481 -8.83 -24.23 -8.39
C PHE A 481 -10.24 -24.72 -8.10
N GLY A 482 -10.94 -24.10 -7.14
CA GLY A 482 -12.32 -24.42 -6.82
C GLY A 482 -13.25 -24.22 -8.01
N THR A 483 -13.15 -23.09 -8.68
CA THR A 483 -13.96 -22.75 -9.86
C THR A 483 -13.70 -23.70 -11.02
N LEU A 484 -12.44 -24.02 -11.32
CA LEU A 484 -12.07 -25.01 -12.34
C LEU A 484 -12.56 -26.42 -11.97
N SER A 485 -12.48 -26.80 -10.69
CA SER A 485 -12.95 -28.10 -10.22
C SER A 485 -14.45 -28.28 -10.42
N VAL A 486 -15.23 -27.23 -10.17
CA VAL A 486 -16.67 -27.20 -10.45
C VAL A 486 -16.96 -27.20 -11.94
N GLY A 487 -16.25 -26.35 -12.71
CA GLY A 487 -16.43 -26.21 -14.17
C GLY A 487 -16.11 -27.49 -14.92
N PHE A 488 -15.01 -28.16 -14.59
CA PHE A 488 -14.61 -29.43 -15.20
C PHE A 488 -15.25 -30.67 -14.54
N ARG A 489 -15.88 -30.49 -13.37
CA ARG A 489 -16.36 -31.61 -12.55
C ARG A 489 -15.27 -32.66 -12.25
N SER A 490 -14.02 -32.22 -12.13
CA SER A 490 -12.84 -33.05 -11.99
C SER A 490 -11.67 -32.33 -11.37
N PHE A 491 -11.28 -32.72 -10.17
CA PHE A 491 -10.09 -32.20 -9.49
C PHE A 491 -8.80 -32.45 -10.29
N LYS A 492 -8.69 -33.59 -10.99
CA LYS A 492 -7.51 -33.92 -11.80
C LYS A 492 -7.33 -32.93 -12.96
N GLN A 493 -8.42 -32.59 -13.65
CA GLN A 493 -8.36 -31.63 -14.76
C GLN A 493 -8.07 -30.23 -14.26
N ALA A 494 -8.67 -29.82 -13.14
CA ALA A 494 -8.38 -28.54 -12.50
C ALA A 494 -6.89 -28.42 -12.12
N SER A 495 -6.31 -29.45 -11.49
CA SER A 495 -4.88 -29.47 -11.15
C SER A 495 -3.97 -29.38 -12.38
N VAL A 496 -4.24 -30.15 -13.43
CA VAL A 496 -3.47 -30.12 -14.68
C VAL A 496 -3.52 -28.74 -15.34
N THR A 497 -4.63 -28.02 -15.21
CA THR A 497 -4.78 -26.66 -15.76
C THR A 497 -4.10 -25.61 -14.88
N LEU A 498 -4.17 -25.74 -13.56
CA LEU A 498 -3.61 -24.75 -12.62
C LEU A 498 -2.08 -24.80 -12.53
N VAL A 499 -1.47 -26.00 -12.56
CA VAL A 499 -0.02 -26.15 -12.40
C VAL A 499 0.78 -25.30 -13.40
N PRO A 500 0.51 -25.31 -14.72
CA PRO A 500 1.24 -24.44 -15.66
C PRO A 500 1.09 -22.94 -15.34
N ILE A 501 -0.07 -22.50 -14.83
CA ILE A 501 -0.31 -21.10 -14.48
C ILE A 501 0.60 -20.70 -13.30
N LEU A 502 0.68 -21.53 -12.27
CA LEU A 502 1.58 -21.30 -11.13
C LEU A 502 3.06 -21.32 -11.54
N LEU A 503 3.45 -22.20 -12.47
CA LEU A 503 4.81 -22.22 -13.00
C LEU A 503 5.16 -20.92 -13.73
N VAL A 504 4.22 -20.35 -14.49
CA VAL A 504 4.44 -19.05 -15.15
C VAL A 504 4.69 -17.94 -14.15
N VAL A 505 3.97 -17.94 -13.01
CA VAL A 505 4.18 -16.96 -11.94
C VAL A 505 5.61 -17.09 -11.38
N VAL A 506 6.05 -18.32 -11.05
CA VAL A 506 7.40 -18.56 -10.55
C VAL A 506 8.47 -18.13 -11.57
N TRP A 507 8.24 -18.41 -12.86
CA TRP A 507 9.17 -18.02 -13.91
C TRP A 507 9.23 -16.51 -14.12
N LEU A 508 8.09 -15.82 -13.98
CA LEU A 508 8.03 -14.36 -14.08
C LEU A 508 8.89 -13.70 -12.99
N TYR A 509 8.68 -14.09 -11.73
CA TYR A 509 9.49 -13.58 -10.62
C TYR A 509 10.97 -13.96 -10.75
N GLY A 510 11.26 -15.20 -11.15
CA GLY A 510 12.64 -15.61 -11.40
C GLY A 510 13.31 -14.82 -12.52
N LEU A 511 12.57 -14.42 -13.55
CA LEU A 511 13.07 -13.59 -14.65
C LEU A 511 13.29 -12.15 -14.18
N MET A 512 12.44 -11.61 -13.33
CA MET A 512 12.60 -10.30 -12.71
C MET A 512 13.91 -10.26 -11.89
N TYR A 513 14.16 -11.27 -11.07
CA TYR A 513 15.43 -11.38 -10.34
C TYR A 513 16.65 -11.38 -11.26
N VAL A 514 16.63 -12.13 -12.35
CA VAL A 514 17.76 -12.17 -13.33
C VAL A 514 17.89 -10.84 -14.08
N ALA A 515 16.79 -10.14 -14.32
CA ALA A 515 16.80 -8.82 -14.96
C ALA A 515 17.31 -7.69 -14.04
N GLY A 516 17.52 -7.98 -12.75
CA GLY A 516 17.97 -6.99 -11.77
C GLY A 516 16.87 -6.00 -11.36
N SER A 517 15.61 -6.33 -11.58
CA SER A 517 14.48 -5.59 -11.03
C SER A 517 14.24 -6.12 -9.63
N SER A 518 14.74 -5.38 -8.63
CA SER A 518 14.42 -5.57 -7.21
C SER A 518 13.03 -5.05 -6.93
#